data_3fda929bebf849d2a1247bf24f69e697
#
_entry.id   3fda929bebf849d2a1247bf24f69e697
#
_cell.length_a   1.000
_cell.length_b   1.000
_cell.length_c   1.000
_cell.angle_alpha   90.00
_cell.angle_beta   90.00
_cell.angle_gamma   90.00
#
_symmetry.space_group_name_H-M   'P 1'
#
loop_
_entity.id
_entity.type
_entity.pdbx_description
1 polymer ?
#
loop_
_entity_poly.entity_id
_entity_poly.type
_entity_poly.pdbx_seq_one_letter_code
_entity_poly.pdbx_strand_id
1 'polypeptide(L)'
;REVLAAAQLPFAALFGCSDSRLSAEIIFDVGLGDLFVVRNAGQVIAKSILGSLEYAVEVLQVPLIIVLGHDDCGAIKATIDSVDGKLLPQGEFIQHIVENIEPTVRAAKANGVQDIDEITALHVHDTINDLVSRSKVVREALESGKLAVVGANYKLVLGDIHPLVMLGQVTQ
;
A
#
# COMPACT_ATOMS: atom_id res chain seq x y z
N ARG A 1 -9.44 11.10 -23.63
CA ARG A 1 -8.55 10.02 -24.12
C ARG A 1 -7.44 10.56 -25.01
N GLU A 2 -7.77 11.38 -26.01
CA GLU A 2 -6.78 11.97 -26.93
C GLU A 2 -5.72 12.80 -26.20
N VAL A 3 -6.14 13.59 -25.22
CA VAL A 3 -5.23 14.43 -24.40
C VAL A 3 -4.31 13.54 -23.53
N LEU A 4 -4.84 12.46 -22.94
CA LEU A 4 -4.08 11.55 -22.09
C LEU A 4 -3.17 10.60 -22.86
N ALA A 5 -3.40 10.41 -24.16
CA ALA A 5 -2.57 9.51 -24.99
C ALA A 5 -1.14 10.01 -25.19
N ALA A 6 -0.91 11.31 -25.08
CA ALA A 6 0.39 11.95 -25.32
C ALA A 6 1.35 11.84 -24.13
N ALA A 7 0.84 11.90 -22.89
CA ALA A 7 1.64 11.82 -21.66
C ALA A 7 0.76 11.49 -20.46
N GLN A 8 1.37 10.95 -19.39
CA GLN A 8 0.75 10.80 -18.08
C GLN A 8 1.33 11.84 -17.11
N LEU A 9 0.46 12.46 -16.32
CA LEU A 9 0.82 13.46 -15.31
C LEU A 9 0.03 13.21 -14.02
N PRO A 10 0.23 12.06 -13.36
CA PRO A 10 -0.47 11.76 -12.13
C PRO A 10 -0.05 12.71 -11.02
N PHE A 11 -0.99 13.12 -10.15
CA PHE A 11 -0.67 13.93 -8.98
C PHE A 11 -0.24 13.07 -7.77
N ALA A 12 -0.48 11.76 -7.81
CA ALA A 12 -0.08 10.83 -6.76
C ALA A 12 0.18 9.42 -7.31
N ALA A 13 1.01 8.67 -6.59
CA ALA A 13 1.10 7.22 -6.74
C ALA A 13 0.30 6.55 -5.64
N LEU A 14 -0.49 5.54 -5.99
CA LEU A 14 -1.21 4.71 -5.02
C LEU A 14 -0.65 3.30 -5.04
N PHE A 15 -0.26 2.80 -3.86
CA PHE A 15 0.09 1.41 -3.66
C PHE A 15 -0.95 0.74 -2.77
N GLY A 16 -1.68 -0.23 -3.30
CA GLY A 16 -2.78 -0.88 -2.59
C GLY A 16 -2.95 -2.35 -2.91
N CYS A 17 -3.93 -2.96 -2.25
CA CYS A 17 -4.29 -4.35 -2.49
C CYS A 17 -4.95 -4.54 -3.87
N SER A 18 -4.72 -5.73 -4.48
CA SER A 18 -5.41 -6.16 -5.70
C SER A 18 -6.86 -6.61 -5.48
N ASP A 19 -7.41 -6.46 -4.27
CA ASP A 19 -8.79 -6.81 -3.96
C ASP A 19 -9.77 -6.18 -4.97
N SER A 20 -10.65 -6.99 -5.54
CA SER A 20 -11.55 -6.57 -6.63
C SER A 20 -12.59 -5.52 -6.21
N ARG A 21 -12.79 -5.34 -4.91
CA ARG A 21 -13.70 -4.33 -4.34
C ARG A 21 -13.08 -2.93 -4.28
N LEU A 22 -11.79 -2.81 -4.66
CA LEU A 22 -11.04 -1.55 -4.63
C LEU A 22 -10.81 -1.05 -6.06
N SER A 23 -11.26 0.16 -6.33
CA SER A 23 -10.91 0.92 -7.52
C SER A 23 -10.42 2.29 -7.08
N ALA A 24 -9.14 2.56 -7.29
CA ALA A 24 -8.50 3.78 -6.80
C ALA A 24 -9.20 5.03 -7.30
N GLU A 25 -9.52 5.08 -8.59
CA GLU A 25 -10.15 6.22 -9.21
C GLU A 25 -11.56 6.49 -8.64
N ILE A 26 -12.30 5.42 -8.32
CA ILE A 26 -13.64 5.55 -7.70
C ILE A 26 -13.51 5.97 -6.24
N ILE A 27 -12.59 5.35 -5.49
CA ILE A 27 -12.39 5.63 -4.05
C ILE A 27 -11.99 7.09 -3.81
N PHE A 28 -11.16 7.65 -4.69
CA PHE A 28 -10.66 9.02 -4.55
C PHE A 28 -11.45 10.05 -5.39
N ASP A 29 -12.50 9.61 -6.10
CA ASP A 29 -13.34 10.46 -6.99
C ASP A 29 -12.46 11.24 -7.99
N VAL A 30 -11.59 10.53 -8.69
CA VAL A 30 -10.65 11.10 -9.65
C VAL A 30 -10.77 10.43 -11.03
N GLY A 31 -10.15 11.02 -12.05
CA GLY A 31 -10.22 10.56 -13.43
C GLY A 31 -9.06 9.65 -13.85
N LEU A 32 -9.16 9.17 -15.09
CA LEU A 32 -8.07 8.46 -15.73
C LEU A 32 -6.85 9.38 -15.89
N GLY A 33 -5.67 8.89 -15.49
CA GLY A 33 -4.42 9.63 -15.57
C GLY A 33 -4.05 10.42 -14.33
N ASP A 34 -4.97 10.55 -13.36
CA ASP A 34 -4.76 11.29 -12.13
C ASP A 34 -3.89 10.54 -11.12
N LEU A 35 -3.97 9.21 -11.11
CA LEU A 35 -3.22 8.33 -10.22
C LEU A 35 -2.31 7.37 -10.98
N PHE A 36 -1.10 7.18 -10.47
CA PHE A 36 -0.22 6.08 -10.86
C PHE A 36 -0.47 4.90 -9.92
N VAL A 37 -1.20 3.89 -10.38
CA VAL A 37 -1.72 2.83 -9.53
C VAL A 37 -0.82 1.59 -9.58
N VAL A 38 -0.30 1.18 -8.42
CA VAL A 38 0.50 -0.03 -8.21
C VAL A 38 -0.26 -0.96 -7.26
N ARG A 39 -0.43 -2.23 -7.62
CA ARG A 39 -1.24 -3.16 -6.82
C ARG A 39 -0.68 -4.58 -6.83
N ASN A 40 -0.74 -5.23 -5.68
CA ASN A 40 -0.61 -6.68 -5.55
C ASN A 40 -1.47 -7.20 -4.38
N ALA A 41 -1.60 -8.50 -4.23
CA ALA A 41 -2.35 -9.07 -3.11
C ALA A 41 -1.67 -8.69 -1.78
N GLY A 42 -2.42 -8.04 -0.87
CA GLY A 42 -1.95 -7.66 0.46
C GLY A 42 -0.96 -6.49 0.51
N GLN A 43 -0.81 -5.71 -0.56
CA GLN A 43 0.15 -4.59 -0.69
C GLN A 43 1.53 -4.90 -0.07
N VAL A 44 2.12 -6.03 -0.45
CA VAL A 44 3.45 -6.44 0.00
C VAL A 44 4.55 -5.83 -0.84
N ILE A 45 5.65 -5.40 -0.22
CA ILE A 45 6.79 -4.82 -0.92
C ILE A 45 7.57 -5.91 -1.68
N ALA A 46 7.70 -5.70 -2.98
CA ALA A 46 8.48 -6.55 -3.89
C ALA A 46 9.36 -5.66 -4.79
N LYS A 47 10.36 -6.24 -5.45
CA LYS A 47 11.29 -5.47 -6.30
C LYS A 47 10.58 -4.68 -7.39
N SER A 48 9.57 -5.26 -8.05
CA SER A 48 8.78 -4.58 -9.09
C SER A 48 7.91 -3.46 -8.51
N ILE A 49 7.41 -3.62 -7.28
CA ILE A 49 6.66 -2.59 -6.57
C ILE A 49 7.58 -1.40 -6.25
N LEU A 50 8.75 -1.67 -5.67
CA LEU A 50 9.74 -0.62 -5.39
C LEU A 50 10.12 0.12 -6.68
N GLY A 51 10.46 -0.60 -7.75
CA GLY A 51 10.80 0.02 -9.03
C GLY A 51 9.67 0.86 -9.61
N SER A 52 8.41 0.44 -9.47
CA SER A 52 7.26 1.22 -9.91
C SER A 52 7.08 2.50 -9.09
N LEU A 53 7.24 2.43 -7.77
CA LEU A 53 7.13 3.60 -6.90
C LEU A 53 8.31 4.57 -7.09
N GLU A 54 9.53 4.06 -7.29
CA GLU A 54 10.68 4.89 -7.67
C GLU A 54 10.46 5.59 -9.01
N TYR A 55 9.92 4.89 -10.02
CA TYR A 55 9.55 5.48 -11.30
C TYR A 55 8.54 6.63 -11.12
N ALA A 56 7.52 6.43 -10.28
CA ALA A 56 6.55 7.48 -9.99
C ALA A 56 7.19 8.71 -9.36
N VAL A 57 8.13 8.53 -8.43
CA VAL A 57 8.80 9.63 -7.72
C VAL A 57 9.84 10.32 -8.60
N GLU A 58 10.72 9.55 -9.23
CA GLU A 58 11.88 10.09 -9.94
C GLU A 58 11.55 10.57 -11.37
N VAL A 59 10.74 9.79 -12.09
CA VAL A 59 10.42 10.05 -13.49
C VAL A 59 9.16 10.88 -13.65
N LEU A 60 8.07 10.49 -12.96
CA LEU A 60 6.80 11.22 -13.03
C LEU A 60 6.71 12.37 -12.04
N GLN A 61 7.64 12.44 -11.09
CA GLN A 61 7.73 13.50 -10.09
C GLN A 61 6.46 13.70 -9.26
N VAL A 62 5.79 12.57 -8.92
CA VAL A 62 4.62 12.63 -8.05
C VAL A 62 5.00 13.15 -6.66
N PRO A 63 4.28 14.11 -6.10
CA PRO A 63 4.57 14.66 -4.78
C PRO A 63 4.00 13.82 -3.63
N LEU A 64 3.22 12.77 -3.94
CA LEU A 64 2.51 11.99 -2.95
C LEU A 64 2.51 10.50 -3.31
N ILE A 65 2.85 9.66 -2.32
CA ILE A 65 2.55 8.22 -2.34
C ILE A 65 1.48 7.92 -1.30
N ILE A 66 0.44 7.21 -1.70
CA ILE A 66 -0.61 6.70 -0.81
C ILE A 66 -0.44 5.19 -0.69
N VAL A 67 -0.22 4.68 0.52
CA VAL A 67 -0.28 3.24 0.83
C VAL A 67 -1.66 2.95 1.42
N LEU A 68 -2.49 2.25 0.65
CA LEU A 68 -3.88 2.02 0.98
C LEU A 68 -4.13 0.57 1.38
N GLY A 69 -4.36 0.35 2.68
CA GLY A 69 -4.96 -0.87 3.20
C GLY A 69 -6.49 -0.84 3.09
N HIS A 70 -7.13 -1.93 3.46
CA HIS A 70 -8.58 -2.00 3.53
C HIS A 70 -9.03 -3.04 4.56
N ASP A 71 -10.21 -2.89 5.12
CA ASP A 71 -10.80 -3.86 6.02
C ASP A 71 -11.10 -5.20 5.30
N ASP A 72 -11.22 -6.27 6.07
CA ASP A 72 -11.48 -7.64 5.58
C ASP A 72 -10.52 -8.09 4.46
N CYS A 73 -9.23 -7.73 4.57
CA CYS A 73 -8.23 -8.10 3.58
C CYS A 73 -7.95 -9.60 3.58
N GLY A 74 -8.18 -10.24 2.42
CA GLY A 74 -7.98 -11.68 2.27
C GLY A 74 -6.54 -12.15 2.49
N ALA A 75 -5.54 -11.34 2.14
CA ALA A 75 -4.13 -11.67 2.36
C ALA A 75 -3.75 -11.62 3.85
N ILE A 76 -4.24 -10.61 4.58
CA ILE A 76 -4.06 -10.50 6.04
C ILE A 76 -4.74 -11.70 6.73
N LYS A 77 -5.99 -12.01 6.34
CA LYS A 77 -6.73 -13.16 6.89
C LYS A 77 -6.00 -14.48 6.65
N ALA A 78 -5.52 -14.73 5.43
CA ALA A 78 -4.74 -15.91 5.11
C ALA A 78 -3.47 -16.01 5.96
N THR A 79 -2.81 -14.88 6.22
CA THR A 79 -1.62 -14.85 7.07
C THR A 79 -1.96 -15.14 8.54
N ILE A 80 -3.06 -14.58 9.06
CA ILE A 80 -3.55 -14.90 10.41
C ILE A 80 -3.84 -16.39 10.53
N ASP A 81 -4.55 -16.97 9.55
CA ASP A 81 -4.87 -18.40 9.50
C ASP A 81 -3.59 -19.26 9.46
N SER A 82 -2.56 -18.84 8.73
CA SER A 82 -1.25 -19.51 8.70
C SER A 82 -0.57 -19.51 10.06
N VAL A 83 -0.49 -18.33 10.68
CA VAL A 83 0.10 -18.19 12.03
C VAL A 83 -0.63 -19.01 13.07
N ASP A 84 -1.94 -19.21 12.90
CA ASP A 84 -2.78 -20.05 13.75
C ASP A 84 -2.72 -21.55 13.41
N GLY A 85 -1.86 -21.94 12.47
CA GLY A 85 -1.64 -23.34 12.09
C GLY A 85 -2.72 -23.94 11.20
N LYS A 86 -3.56 -23.12 10.55
CA LYS A 86 -4.53 -23.60 9.57
C LYS A 86 -3.86 -23.87 8.22
N LEU A 87 -4.45 -24.77 7.43
CA LEU A 87 -3.96 -25.07 6.08
C LEU A 87 -4.19 -23.87 5.14
N LEU A 88 -3.12 -23.48 4.44
CA LEU A 88 -3.18 -22.48 3.36
C LEU A 88 -3.30 -23.13 1.98
N PRO A 89 -3.78 -22.38 0.97
CA PRO A 89 -3.66 -22.77 -0.43
C PRO A 89 -2.20 -23.10 -0.77
N GLN A 90 -1.97 -24.22 -1.47
CA GLN A 90 -0.63 -24.72 -1.77
C GLN A 90 -0.05 -24.07 -3.03
N GLY A 91 0.15 -22.75 -2.98
CA GLY A 91 0.84 -22.03 -4.03
C GLY A 91 2.13 -21.43 -3.50
N GLU A 92 3.28 -21.78 -4.09
CA GLU A 92 4.59 -21.25 -3.69
C GLU A 92 4.59 -19.71 -3.58
N PHE A 93 3.98 -19.04 -4.56
CA PHE A 93 3.94 -17.59 -4.59
C PHE A 93 2.87 -16.99 -3.66
N ILE A 94 1.84 -17.74 -3.30
CA ILE A 94 0.90 -17.35 -2.23
C ILE A 94 1.62 -17.38 -0.88
N GLN A 95 2.44 -18.40 -0.65
CA GLN A 95 3.26 -18.49 0.57
C GLN A 95 4.19 -17.29 0.70
N HIS A 96 4.80 -16.84 -0.40
CA HIS A 96 5.63 -15.64 -0.37
C HIS A 96 4.88 -14.38 0.08
N ILE A 97 3.60 -14.21 -0.31
CA ILE A 97 2.75 -13.10 0.18
C ILE A 97 2.57 -13.22 1.69
N VAL A 98 2.22 -14.42 2.17
CA VAL A 98 2.03 -14.70 3.59
C VAL A 98 3.31 -14.42 4.39
N GLU A 99 4.47 -14.88 3.92
CA GLU A 99 5.77 -14.66 4.56
C GLU A 99 6.12 -13.17 4.72
N ASN A 100 5.70 -12.33 3.77
CA ASN A 100 5.92 -10.88 3.87
C ASN A 100 5.02 -10.20 4.90
N ILE A 101 3.83 -10.74 5.17
CA ILE A 101 2.86 -10.19 6.13
C ILE A 101 3.05 -10.81 7.53
N GLU A 102 3.57 -12.02 7.60
CA GLU A 102 3.69 -12.81 8.82
C GLU A 102 4.40 -12.08 9.98
N PRO A 103 5.50 -11.32 9.77
CA PRO A 103 6.14 -10.58 10.85
C PRO A 103 5.18 -9.62 11.56
N THR A 104 4.38 -8.87 10.80
CA THR A 104 3.36 -7.95 11.34
C THR A 104 2.31 -8.70 12.15
N VAL A 105 1.77 -9.80 11.62
CA VAL A 105 0.75 -10.61 12.32
C VAL A 105 1.29 -11.19 13.62
N ARG A 106 2.51 -11.72 13.61
CA ARG A 106 3.15 -12.28 14.81
C ARG A 106 3.41 -11.21 15.86
N ALA A 107 3.91 -10.05 15.47
CA ALA A 107 4.14 -8.93 16.37
C ALA A 107 2.82 -8.40 16.96
N ALA A 108 1.79 -8.26 16.16
CA ALA A 108 0.46 -7.85 16.60
C ALA A 108 -0.11 -8.81 17.66
N LYS A 109 -0.09 -10.11 17.38
CA LYS A 109 -0.57 -11.15 18.31
C LYS A 109 0.23 -11.20 19.60
N ALA A 110 1.55 -11.05 19.55
CA ALA A 110 2.41 -10.98 20.73
C ALA A 110 2.07 -9.80 21.64
N ASN A 111 1.53 -8.71 21.07
CA ASN A 111 1.04 -7.54 21.79
C ASN A 111 -0.46 -7.59 22.11
N GLY A 112 -1.13 -8.73 21.93
CA GLY A 112 -2.53 -8.93 22.26
C GLY A 112 -3.51 -8.40 21.23
N VAL A 113 -3.06 -7.91 20.07
CA VAL A 113 -3.91 -7.44 18.96
C VAL A 113 -4.39 -8.66 18.18
N GLN A 114 -5.70 -8.80 18.04
CA GLN A 114 -6.33 -9.92 17.31
C GLN A 114 -7.30 -9.43 16.23
N ASP A 115 -7.70 -8.17 16.30
CA ASP A 115 -8.62 -7.58 15.33
C ASP A 115 -7.93 -7.43 13.97
N ILE A 116 -8.59 -7.92 12.91
CA ILE A 116 -8.03 -7.92 11.55
C ILE A 116 -7.80 -6.50 11.02
N ASP A 117 -8.66 -5.56 11.40
CA ASP A 117 -8.55 -4.17 10.93
C ASP A 117 -7.38 -3.45 11.60
N GLU A 118 -7.15 -3.74 12.89
CA GLU A 118 -5.97 -3.24 13.61
C GLU A 118 -4.69 -3.85 13.04
N ILE A 119 -4.67 -5.15 12.73
CA ILE A 119 -3.53 -5.82 12.08
C ILE A 119 -3.28 -5.23 10.70
N THR A 120 -4.34 -4.94 9.94
CA THR A 120 -4.22 -4.30 8.63
C THR A 120 -3.60 -2.89 8.74
N ALA A 121 -4.00 -2.12 9.74
CA ALA A 121 -3.41 -0.80 9.99
C ALA A 121 -1.91 -0.91 10.34
N LEU A 122 -1.52 -1.88 11.17
CA LEU A 122 -0.10 -2.16 11.45
C LEU A 122 0.66 -2.57 10.19
N HIS A 123 0.06 -3.38 9.32
CA HIS A 123 0.68 -3.77 8.06
C HIS A 123 0.89 -2.58 7.10
N VAL A 124 -0.02 -1.61 7.07
CA VAL A 124 0.19 -0.36 6.32
C VAL A 124 1.40 0.41 6.86
N HIS A 125 1.55 0.51 8.18
CA HIS A 125 2.74 1.11 8.80
C HIS A 125 4.03 0.39 8.41
N ASP A 126 4.04 -0.94 8.52
CA ASP A 126 5.22 -1.75 8.20
C ASP A 126 5.57 -1.66 6.71
N THR A 127 4.55 -1.64 5.83
CA THR A 127 4.73 -1.43 4.38
C THR A 127 5.41 -0.09 4.07
N ILE A 128 5.01 0.99 4.74
CA ILE A 128 5.64 2.31 4.58
C ILE A 128 7.09 2.28 5.11
N ASN A 129 7.32 1.68 6.27
CA ASN A 129 8.65 1.56 6.84
C ASN A 129 9.57 0.77 5.91
N ASP A 130 9.10 -0.34 5.34
CA ASP A 130 9.86 -1.15 4.39
C ASP A 130 10.14 -0.37 3.09
N LEU A 131 9.15 0.35 2.55
CA LEU A 131 9.33 1.22 1.39
C LEU A 131 10.43 2.25 1.62
N VAL A 132 10.36 3.01 2.72
CA VAL A 132 11.32 4.08 3.03
C VAL A 132 12.71 3.51 3.34
N SER A 133 12.79 2.38 4.04
CA SER A 133 14.06 1.75 4.38
C SER A 133 14.80 1.21 3.16
N ARG A 134 14.06 0.64 2.19
CA ARG A 134 14.64 -0.04 1.02
C ARG A 134 14.85 0.87 -0.19
N SER A 135 14.02 1.89 -0.37
CA SER A 135 14.16 2.82 -1.50
C SER A 135 14.93 4.08 -1.11
N LYS A 136 16.13 4.22 -1.66
CA LYS A 136 16.92 5.44 -1.52
C LYS A 136 16.20 6.63 -2.18
N VAL A 137 15.58 6.42 -3.34
CA VAL A 137 14.85 7.47 -4.08
C VAL A 137 13.71 8.04 -3.24
N VAL A 138 12.88 7.18 -2.66
CA VAL A 138 11.76 7.59 -1.80
C VAL A 138 12.26 8.33 -0.56
N ARG A 139 13.30 7.81 0.09
CA ARG A 139 13.89 8.42 1.30
C ARG A 139 14.44 9.82 1.00
N GLU A 140 15.25 9.98 -0.04
CA GLU A 140 15.83 11.28 -0.41
C GLU A 140 14.76 12.29 -0.84
N ALA A 141 13.70 11.85 -1.51
CA ALA A 141 12.58 12.71 -1.87
C ALA A 141 11.80 13.19 -0.63
N LEU A 142 11.60 12.32 0.38
CA LEU A 142 11.03 12.68 1.68
C LEU A 142 11.91 13.70 2.42
N GLU A 143 13.21 13.42 2.54
CA GLU A 143 14.16 14.27 3.25
C GLU A 143 14.30 15.66 2.61
N SER A 144 14.18 15.73 1.29
CA SER A 144 14.24 17.00 0.55
C SER A 144 12.91 17.77 0.51
N GLY A 145 11.84 17.25 1.12
CA GLY A 145 10.52 17.88 1.15
C GLY A 145 9.78 17.86 -0.19
N LYS A 146 10.19 17.01 -1.13
CA LYS A 146 9.55 16.86 -2.44
C LYS A 146 8.45 15.79 -2.47
N LEU A 147 8.40 14.95 -1.46
CA LEU A 147 7.48 13.82 -1.37
C LEU A 147 6.84 13.78 0.01
N ALA A 148 5.56 13.43 0.05
CA ALA A 148 4.89 12.91 1.24
C ALA A 148 4.48 11.46 0.99
N VAL A 149 4.41 10.67 2.08
CA VAL A 149 3.87 9.31 2.07
C VAL A 149 2.76 9.23 3.09
N VAL A 150 1.58 8.83 2.67
CA VAL A 150 0.39 8.68 3.52
C VAL A 150 -0.03 7.23 3.56
N GLY A 151 -0.21 6.70 4.76
CA GLY A 151 -0.87 5.41 4.99
C GLY A 151 -2.32 5.62 5.39
N ALA A 152 -3.22 4.85 4.82
CA ALA A 152 -4.63 4.91 5.13
C ALA A 152 -5.31 3.55 4.97
N ASN A 153 -6.46 3.37 5.62
CA ASN A 153 -7.35 2.23 5.43
C ASN A 153 -8.67 2.67 4.81
N TYR A 154 -9.09 1.94 3.79
CA TYR A 154 -10.41 2.07 3.18
C TYR A 154 -11.41 1.13 3.85
N LYS A 155 -12.58 1.64 4.20
CA LYS A 155 -13.68 0.90 4.80
C LYS A 155 -14.70 0.51 3.73
N LEU A 156 -14.74 -0.78 3.41
CA LEU A 156 -15.56 -1.33 2.31
C LEU A 156 -17.05 -1.04 2.44
N VAL A 157 -17.59 -1.10 3.66
CA VAL A 157 -19.02 -0.89 3.90
C VAL A 157 -19.38 0.60 3.90
N LEU A 158 -18.51 1.43 4.49
CA LEU A 158 -18.75 2.86 4.65
C LEU A 158 -18.36 3.65 3.41
N GLY A 159 -17.40 3.15 2.63
CA GLY A 159 -16.87 3.85 1.45
C GLY A 159 -15.97 5.02 1.80
N ASP A 160 -15.42 5.06 3.02
CA ASP A 160 -14.56 6.13 3.51
C ASP A 160 -13.12 5.69 3.74
N ILE A 161 -12.22 6.67 3.82
CA ILE A 161 -10.78 6.48 4.00
C ILE A 161 -10.40 7.02 5.38
N HIS A 162 -9.75 6.17 6.17
CA HIS A 162 -9.23 6.51 7.49
C HIS A 162 -7.72 6.70 7.42
N PRO A 163 -7.20 7.93 7.53
CA PRO A 163 -5.76 8.17 7.61
C PRO A 163 -5.15 7.51 8.85
N LEU A 164 -3.97 6.91 8.68
CA LEU A 164 -3.22 6.22 9.75
C LEU A 164 -1.92 6.94 10.09
N VAL A 165 -1.15 7.28 9.07
CA VAL A 165 0.19 7.86 9.22
C VAL A 165 0.52 8.75 8.04
N MET A 166 1.31 9.80 8.31
CA MET A 166 1.84 10.68 7.26
C MET A 166 3.31 10.96 7.54
N LEU A 167 4.15 10.80 6.51
CA LEU A 167 5.56 11.17 6.50
C LEU A 167 5.79 12.26 5.46
N GLY A 168 6.65 13.21 5.81
CA GLY A 168 6.96 14.34 4.95
C GLY A 168 5.85 15.40 4.91
N GLN A 169 6.13 16.48 4.18
CA GLN A 169 5.19 17.57 3.90
C GLN A 169 5.36 17.97 2.44
N VAL A 170 4.25 18.13 1.74
CA VAL A 170 4.26 18.77 0.42
C VAL A 170 4.04 20.25 0.66
N THR A 171 5.06 21.06 0.42
CA THR A 171 4.90 22.51 0.33
C THR A 171 4.29 22.83 -1.02
N GLN A 172 3.13 23.48 -1.00
CA GLN A 172 2.48 24.02 -2.20
C GLN A 172 3.33 25.11 -2.84
#